data_668340a69d67ca8dce46e17817996b76
#
_entry.id   668340a69d67ca8dce46e17817996b76
#
_cell.length_a   1.000
_cell.length_b   1.000
_cell.length_c   1.000
_cell.angle_alpha   90.00
_cell.angle_beta   90.00
_cell.angle_gamma   90.00
#
_symmetry.space_group_name_H-M   'P 1'
#
loop_
_entity.id
_entity.type
_entity.pdbx_description
1 polymer ?
#
loop_
_entity_poly.entity_id
_entity_poly.type
_entity_poly.pdbx_seq_one_letter_code
_entity_poly.pdbx_strand_id
1 'polypeptide(L)'
;MKHIPAAPTPTGLAALEVQLAQDLDFLELPAKPWVPARSHDGVPVRDVVVIGAGMCGLAATAKLVLTGITNVVAYDAAPAGLEGPWVTFARMQTLRSPKTLHGPSLGLPQLTFRAWFTAQWGVEAWRSLDKIPKGQWMDYLVWYRKVLGLPVRNSVRMTGLAPVGDLIAIDIEGAQTGRVLTRHLVLATGRSGLGGFAVPDFLNGIDRAYWAHSADDIDFDGLKGKRVAVIGAGASSMDNAATALEAGAGSVDMLIRRKEMPRINKLTGIGSPGVVLGMHHLPDAWKWKFFDYTASTQTPPPRSSTLRVSRHSNARFLLDCGIVAVKEEAGTLLVETTQGPLRYDFLIAATGFSNDFSGRPEFAAIAPHIRTWSDGRYRPDMGPARAGMSDAPDLGPAFEFRERVPGSCPMLAHIHCFNDAAMLTHGKVSGDIPAVSAGADRLVRGIAASLFAEDVETHFANLIAYDTPELLGDEWVDSTPLLQKEAAW
;
A
#
# COMPACT_ATOMS: atom_id res chain seq x y z
N MET A 1 -45.26 21.54 28.14
CA MET A 1 -44.11 20.99 27.36
C MET A 1 -43.36 20.02 28.27
N LYS A 2 -43.37 18.71 27.97
CA LYS A 2 -42.57 17.73 28.72
C LYS A 2 -41.11 17.98 28.36
N HIS A 3 -40.28 18.26 29.37
CA HIS A 3 -38.82 18.36 29.21
C HIS A 3 -38.32 16.98 28.76
N ILE A 4 -37.95 16.84 27.47
CA ILE A 4 -37.20 15.70 26.98
C ILE A 4 -35.78 15.90 27.50
N PRO A 5 -35.25 15.03 28.38
CA PRO A 5 -33.86 15.16 28.82
C PRO A 5 -32.95 15.12 27.61
N ALA A 6 -32.00 16.06 27.50
CA ALA A 6 -31.00 16.07 26.48
C ALA A 6 -30.23 14.75 26.53
N ALA A 7 -30.00 14.12 25.37
CA ALA A 7 -29.17 12.92 25.30
C ALA A 7 -27.79 13.22 25.90
N PRO A 8 -27.19 12.31 26.65
CA PRO A 8 -25.87 12.52 27.22
C PRO A 8 -24.84 12.81 26.09
N THR A 9 -24.00 13.82 26.34
CA THR A 9 -22.94 14.19 25.37
C THR A 9 -22.01 13.00 25.18
N PRO A 10 -21.77 12.53 23.94
CA PRO A 10 -20.85 11.44 23.67
C PRO A 10 -19.44 11.74 24.18
N THR A 11 -18.72 10.71 24.65
CA THR A 11 -17.33 10.80 25.09
C THR A 11 -16.48 9.75 24.38
N GLY A 12 -15.16 9.88 24.41
CA GLY A 12 -14.26 8.90 23.83
C GLY A 12 -14.42 8.76 22.32
N LEU A 13 -14.39 7.53 21.82
CA LEU A 13 -14.56 7.24 20.38
C LEU A 13 -15.91 7.71 19.84
N ALA A 14 -16.98 7.59 20.62
CA ALA A 14 -18.30 8.05 20.18
C ALA A 14 -18.33 9.56 19.91
N ALA A 15 -17.63 10.37 20.72
CA ALA A 15 -17.50 11.81 20.47
C ALA A 15 -16.68 12.09 19.21
N LEU A 16 -15.60 11.35 18.99
CA LEU A 16 -14.77 11.46 17.79
C LEU A 16 -15.58 11.12 16.53
N GLU A 17 -16.37 10.05 16.57
CA GLU A 17 -17.21 9.62 15.45
C GLU A 17 -18.30 10.66 15.11
N VAL A 18 -18.89 11.32 16.13
CA VAL A 18 -19.82 12.43 15.92
C VAL A 18 -19.12 13.64 15.27
N GLN A 19 -17.91 13.99 15.71
CA GLN A 19 -17.14 15.07 15.09
C GLN A 19 -16.77 14.73 13.65
N LEU A 20 -16.35 13.48 13.38
CA LEU A 20 -16.07 13.03 12.01
C LEU A 20 -17.31 13.15 11.12
N ALA A 21 -18.47 12.72 11.60
CA ALA A 21 -19.72 12.85 10.84
C ALA A 21 -20.05 14.32 10.53
N GLN A 22 -19.79 15.23 11.48
CA GLN A 22 -19.97 16.67 11.28
C GLN A 22 -18.96 17.25 10.27
N ASP A 23 -17.67 16.83 10.34
CA ASP A 23 -16.66 17.25 9.37
C ASP A 23 -17.03 16.79 7.94
N LEU A 24 -17.55 15.56 7.81
CA LEU A 24 -18.02 15.03 6.54
C LEU A 24 -19.24 15.81 6.01
N ASP A 25 -20.20 16.11 6.88
CA ASP A 25 -21.38 16.94 6.54
C ASP A 25 -20.96 18.33 6.05
N PHE A 26 -20.07 19.01 6.77
CA PHE A 26 -19.57 20.34 6.37
C PHE A 26 -18.82 20.35 5.04
N LEU A 27 -18.24 19.23 4.64
CA LEU A 27 -17.53 19.06 3.38
C LEU A 27 -18.40 18.42 2.28
N GLU A 28 -19.68 18.18 2.56
CA GLU A 28 -20.62 17.46 1.69
C GLU A 28 -20.05 16.10 1.20
N LEU A 29 -19.44 15.35 2.12
CA LEU A 29 -18.84 14.05 1.86
C LEU A 29 -19.63 12.90 2.51
N PRO A 30 -19.74 11.75 1.83
CA PRO A 30 -19.32 11.47 0.45
C PRO A 30 -20.05 12.34 -0.58
N ALA A 31 -19.36 12.71 -1.64
CA ALA A 31 -20.00 13.35 -2.78
C ALA A 31 -21.14 12.45 -3.34
N LYS A 32 -22.16 13.07 -3.92
CA LYS A 32 -23.26 12.32 -4.57
C LYS A 32 -22.69 11.38 -5.64
N PRO A 33 -23.23 10.14 -5.77
CA PRO A 33 -22.83 9.24 -6.84
C PRO A 33 -23.04 9.89 -8.22
N TRP A 34 -22.02 9.82 -9.05
CA TRP A 34 -22.03 10.46 -10.38
C TRP A 34 -21.64 9.53 -11.52
N VAL A 35 -21.08 8.34 -11.22
CA VAL A 35 -20.70 7.35 -12.23
C VAL A 35 -21.93 6.57 -12.65
N PRO A 36 -22.28 6.53 -13.97
CA PRO A 36 -23.41 5.76 -14.47
C PRO A 36 -23.22 4.26 -14.23
N ALA A 37 -24.28 3.58 -13.79
CA ALA A 37 -24.24 2.13 -13.62
C ALA A 37 -24.08 1.42 -14.97
N ARG A 38 -23.19 0.44 -15.04
CA ARG A 38 -22.96 -0.42 -16.22
C ARG A 38 -23.28 -1.87 -15.95
N SER A 39 -23.70 -2.58 -17.02
CA SER A 39 -23.81 -4.04 -17.06
C SER A 39 -23.22 -4.57 -18.36
N HIS A 40 -22.74 -5.80 -18.35
CA HIS A 40 -22.23 -6.52 -19.51
C HIS A 40 -22.89 -7.90 -19.54
N ASP A 41 -23.62 -8.21 -20.58
CA ASP A 41 -24.42 -9.45 -20.72
C ASP A 41 -25.33 -9.72 -19.50
N GLY A 42 -25.95 -8.67 -18.95
CA GLY A 42 -26.82 -8.76 -17.77
C GLY A 42 -26.08 -8.86 -16.43
N VAL A 43 -24.75 -8.93 -16.42
CA VAL A 43 -23.94 -8.97 -15.22
C VAL A 43 -23.55 -7.55 -14.80
N PRO A 44 -23.81 -7.12 -13.54
CA PRO A 44 -23.38 -5.82 -13.04
C PRO A 44 -21.85 -5.66 -13.11
N VAL A 45 -21.39 -4.50 -13.60
CA VAL A 45 -19.98 -4.14 -13.67
C VAL A 45 -19.63 -3.24 -12.49
N ARG A 46 -18.52 -3.51 -11.80
CA ARG A 46 -17.96 -2.61 -10.80
C ARG A 46 -17.24 -1.45 -11.48
N ASP A 47 -17.35 -0.25 -10.90
CA ASP A 47 -16.55 0.87 -11.40
C ASP A 47 -15.08 0.66 -11.02
N VAL A 48 -14.81 0.26 -9.76
CA VAL A 48 -13.47 -0.05 -9.28
C VAL A 48 -13.48 -1.28 -8.38
N VAL A 49 -12.53 -2.17 -8.61
CA VAL A 49 -12.17 -3.24 -7.67
C VAL A 49 -10.79 -2.93 -7.08
N VAL A 50 -10.66 -3.05 -5.77
CA VAL A 50 -9.38 -2.91 -5.05
C VAL A 50 -8.95 -4.27 -4.53
N ILE A 51 -7.74 -4.71 -4.84
CA ILE A 51 -7.15 -5.95 -4.30
C ILE A 51 -6.15 -5.59 -3.20
N GLY A 52 -6.47 -6.05 -1.99
CA GLY A 52 -5.78 -5.71 -0.74
C GLY A 52 -6.53 -4.64 0.04
N ALA A 53 -6.89 -4.94 1.30
CA ALA A 53 -7.56 -4.02 2.22
C ALA A 53 -6.67 -3.65 3.43
N GLY A 54 -5.35 -3.74 3.27
CA GLY A 54 -4.40 -3.12 4.18
C GLY A 54 -4.48 -1.58 4.09
N MET A 55 -3.59 -0.87 4.78
CA MET A 55 -3.60 0.60 4.87
C MET A 55 -3.77 1.31 3.51
N CYS A 56 -3.05 0.87 2.47
CA CYS A 56 -3.11 1.50 1.15
C CYS A 56 -4.45 1.25 0.46
N GLY A 57 -4.97 0.02 0.53
CA GLY A 57 -6.28 -0.32 -0.03
C GLY A 57 -7.42 0.38 0.70
N LEU A 58 -7.36 0.50 2.02
CA LEU A 58 -8.34 1.27 2.79
C LEU A 58 -8.32 2.76 2.41
N ALA A 59 -7.12 3.36 2.26
CA ALA A 59 -6.99 4.76 1.84
C ALA A 59 -7.54 4.99 0.42
N ALA A 60 -7.24 4.09 -0.52
CA ALA A 60 -7.76 4.16 -1.88
C ALA A 60 -9.29 4.00 -1.92
N THR A 61 -9.83 2.98 -1.24
CA THR A 61 -11.27 2.72 -1.17
C THR A 61 -12.02 3.89 -0.50
N ALA A 62 -11.49 4.41 0.61
CA ALA A 62 -12.08 5.58 1.28
C ALA A 62 -12.11 6.80 0.35
N LYS A 63 -11.00 7.09 -0.34
CA LYS A 63 -10.94 8.23 -1.25
C LYS A 63 -11.89 8.07 -2.43
N LEU A 64 -12.03 6.86 -3.00
CA LEU A 64 -13.03 6.56 -4.05
C LEU A 64 -14.45 6.87 -3.56
N VAL A 65 -14.84 6.30 -2.42
CA VAL A 65 -16.18 6.50 -1.83
C VAL A 65 -16.43 7.98 -1.55
N LEU A 66 -15.47 8.67 -0.90
CA LEU A 66 -15.62 10.10 -0.60
C LEU A 66 -15.73 10.97 -1.86
N THR A 67 -15.19 10.52 -3.00
CA THR A 67 -15.28 11.24 -4.28
C THR A 67 -16.57 10.91 -5.07
N GLY A 68 -17.50 10.12 -4.50
CA GLY A 68 -18.76 9.74 -5.14
C GLY A 68 -18.67 8.54 -6.10
N ILE A 69 -17.52 7.84 -6.12
CA ILE A 69 -17.37 6.56 -6.84
C ILE A 69 -17.76 5.46 -5.84
N THR A 70 -19.05 5.12 -5.80
CA THR A 70 -19.63 4.27 -4.75
C THR A 70 -19.77 2.80 -5.13
N ASN A 71 -19.76 2.47 -6.43
CA ASN A 71 -19.81 1.09 -6.93
C ASN A 71 -18.40 0.46 -6.87
N VAL A 72 -17.77 0.49 -5.69
CA VAL A 72 -16.44 -0.04 -5.40
C VAL A 72 -16.55 -1.22 -4.45
N VAL A 73 -15.60 -2.15 -4.54
CA VAL A 73 -15.40 -3.23 -3.57
C VAL A 73 -13.90 -3.47 -3.38
N ALA A 74 -13.48 -3.68 -2.13
CA ALA A 74 -12.12 -4.11 -1.81
C ALA A 74 -12.14 -5.59 -1.38
N TYR A 75 -11.29 -6.41 -1.98
CA TYR A 75 -11.08 -7.81 -1.61
C TYR A 75 -9.75 -7.98 -0.90
N ASP A 76 -9.74 -8.73 0.19
CA ASP A 76 -8.50 -9.12 0.88
C ASP A 76 -8.47 -10.62 1.13
N ALA A 77 -7.33 -11.25 0.87
CA ALA A 77 -7.14 -12.67 1.09
C ALA A 77 -7.08 -13.04 2.57
N ALA A 78 -6.75 -12.09 3.44
CA ALA A 78 -6.70 -12.30 4.88
C ALA A 78 -8.09 -12.24 5.52
N PRO A 79 -8.31 -12.93 6.64
CA PRO A 79 -9.45 -12.70 7.52
C PRO A 79 -9.50 -11.27 8.03
N ALA A 80 -10.68 -10.80 8.43
CA ALA A 80 -10.87 -9.46 8.98
C ALA A 80 -10.00 -9.23 10.23
N GLY A 81 -9.31 -8.10 10.28
CA GLY A 81 -8.38 -7.75 11.34
C GLY A 81 -6.96 -8.30 11.15
N LEU A 82 -6.72 -9.06 10.07
CA LEU A 82 -5.40 -9.59 9.72
C LEU A 82 -4.87 -9.05 8.39
N GLU A 83 -5.47 -7.97 7.87
CA GLU A 83 -5.06 -7.35 6.61
C GLU A 83 -3.68 -6.67 6.75
N GLY A 84 -2.81 -6.93 5.80
CA GLY A 84 -1.45 -6.40 5.77
C GLY A 84 -0.49 -7.07 6.78
N PRO A 85 0.67 -6.45 7.05
CA PRO A 85 1.75 -7.12 7.78
C PRO A 85 1.67 -6.99 9.31
N TRP A 86 0.86 -6.09 9.86
CA TRP A 86 1.00 -5.53 11.20
C TRP A 86 0.93 -6.56 12.31
N VAL A 87 -0.06 -7.45 12.28
CA VAL A 87 -0.28 -8.51 13.28
C VAL A 87 -0.06 -9.91 12.72
N THR A 88 0.42 -9.99 11.48
CA THR A 88 0.77 -11.24 10.79
C THR A 88 2.29 -11.45 10.82
N PHE A 89 2.99 -11.22 9.72
CA PHE A 89 4.42 -11.54 9.58
C PHE A 89 5.38 -10.42 10.03
N ALA A 90 4.93 -9.18 10.31
CA ALA A 90 5.82 -8.15 10.84
C ALA A 90 6.15 -8.39 12.31
N ARG A 91 7.45 -8.53 12.61
CA ARG A 91 7.96 -8.85 13.95
C ARG A 91 8.38 -7.63 14.77
N MET A 92 8.22 -6.41 14.22
CA MET A 92 8.44 -5.17 14.96
C MET A 92 7.45 -5.01 16.11
N GLN A 93 7.86 -4.40 17.21
CA GLN A 93 6.97 -4.06 18.33
C GLN A 93 6.21 -2.76 18.07
N THR A 94 6.89 -1.78 17.45
CA THR A 94 6.32 -0.46 17.15
C THR A 94 6.61 -0.06 15.71
N LEU A 95 5.82 0.87 15.18
CA LEU A 95 6.08 1.46 13.88
C LEU A 95 7.43 2.19 13.86
N ARG A 96 8.10 2.16 12.71
CA ARG A 96 9.30 2.95 12.48
C ARG A 96 9.01 4.46 12.41
N SER A 97 7.92 4.83 11.78
CA SER A 97 7.50 6.21 11.55
C SER A 97 7.26 6.95 12.87
N PRO A 98 7.44 8.28 12.90
CA PRO A 98 7.07 9.10 14.06
C PRO A 98 5.58 8.95 14.37
N LYS A 99 5.19 9.05 15.65
CA LYS A 99 3.78 9.00 16.05
C LYS A 99 2.93 10.16 15.48
N THR A 100 3.57 11.24 15.06
CA THR A 100 2.92 12.45 14.50
C THR A 100 2.54 12.33 13.04
N LEU A 101 2.71 11.15 12.41
CA LEU A 101 2.30 10.91 11.04
C LEU A 101 0.79 11.07 10.85
N HIS A 102 0.38 11.49 9.64
CA HIS A 102 -1.03 11.69 9.32
C HIS A 102 -1.73 10.39 8.92
N GLY A 103 -0.99 9.43 8.35
CA GLY A 103 -1.55 8.15 7.90
C GLY A 103 -2.60 8.33 6.78
N PRO A 104 -3.58 7.41 6.71
CA PRO A 104 -4.63 7.43 5.69
C PRO A 104 -5.75 8.43 5.97
N SER A 105 -5.47 9.56 6.65
CA SER A 105 -6.48 10.52 7.11
C SER A 105 -7.21 11.29 6.00
N LEU A 106 -6.68 11.29 4.77
CA LEU A 106 -7.25 11.97 3.60
C LEU A 106 -7.55 13.46 3.81
N GLY A 107 -6.80 14.11 4.73
CA GLY A 107 -6.99 15.51 5.10
C GLY A 107 -8.02 15.75 6.21
N LEU A 108 -8.72 14.71 6.68
CA LEU A 108 -9.70 14.81 7.77
C LEU A 108 -8.99 14.64 9.12
N PRO A 109 -8.99 15.66 10.01
CA PRO A 109 -8.28 15.61 11.29
C PRO A 109 -8.73 14.46 12.17
N GLN A 110 -10.03 14.17 12.18
CA GLN A 110 -10.64 13.13 13.01
C GLN A 110 -10.29 11.72 12.57
N LEU A 111 -9.82 11.52 11.32
CA LEU A 111 -9.33 10.23 10.82
C LEU A 111 -7.85 9.97 11.12
N THR A 112 -7.14 10.86 11.80
CA THR A 112 -5.74 10.63 12.16
C THR A 112 -5.61 9.60 13.28
N PHE A 113 -4.52 8.82 13.29
CA PHE A 113 -4.21 7.94 14.43
C PHE A 113 -4.17 8.72 15.75
N ARG A 114 -3.67 9.97 15.74
CA ARG A 114 -3.61 10.81 16.92
C ARG A 114 -5.01 11.09 17.49
N ALA A 115 -5.97 11.46 16.64
CA ALA A 115 -7.34 11.70 17.08
C ALA A 115 -7.97 10.44 17.68
N TRP A 116 -7.85 9.30 16.99
CA TRP A 116 -8.33 8.00 17.44
C TRP A 116 -7.70 7.57 18.78
N PHE A 117 -6.39 7.76 18.93
CA PHE A 117 -5.68 7.44 20.16
C PHE A 117 -6.10 8.35 21.31
N THR A 118 -6.09 9.67 21.09
CA THR A 118 -6.42 10.63 22.17
C THR A 118 -7.87 10.55 22.61
N ALA A 119 -8.78 10.19 21.74
CA ALA A 119 -10.18 9.97 22.10
C ALA A 119 -10.35 8.83 23.13
N GLN A 120 -9.48 7.82 23.10
CA GLN A 120 -9.59 6.63 23.96
C GLN A 120 -8.74 6.75 25.24
N TRP A 121 -7.53 7.27 25.13
CA TRP A 121 -6.56 7.26 26.23
C TRP A 121 -6.15 8.67 26.71
N GLY A 122 -6.62 9.71 26.04
CA GLY A 122 -6.38 11.09 26.43
C GLY A 122 -5.03 11.65 25.95
N VAL A 123 -4.88 12.97 26.14
CA VAL A 123 -3.71 13.74 25.65
C VAL A 123 -2.43 13.38 26.40
N GLU A 124 -2.52 13.06 27.71
CA GLU A 124 -1.33 12.71 28.50
C GLU A 124 -0.75 11.35 28.08
N ALA A 125 -1.60 10.36 27.79
CA ALA A 125 -1.15 9.09 27.20
C ALA A 125 -0.51 9.31 25.82
N TRP A 126 -1.06 10.21 25.01
CA TRP A 126 -0.43 10.58 23.74
C TRP A 126 0.95 11.22 23.92
N ARG A 127 1.10 12.12 24.89
CA ARG A 127 2.41 12.75 25.18
C ARG A 127 3.45 11.72 25.59
N SER A 128 3.06 10.75 26.40
CA SER A 128 3.93 9.70 26.92
C SER A 128 4.29 8.61 25.87
N LEU A 129 3.47 8.46 24.83
CA LEU A 129 3.72 7.49 23.76
C LEU A 129 4.98 7.90 22.98
N ASP A 130 5.97 7.02 22.87
CA ASP A 130 7.16 7.24 22.01
C ASP A 130 6.86 6.88 20.56
N LYS A 131 6.52 5.62 20.31
CA LYS A 131 6.22 5.05 19.00
C LYS A 131 4.87 4.34 19.04
N ILE A 132 4.18 4.31 17.90
CA ILE A 132 2.90 3.61 17.77
C ILE A 132 3.14 2.09 17.84
N PRO A 133 2.55 1.36 18.83
CA PRO A 133 2.54 -0.09 18.83
C PRO A 133 1.84 -0.65 17.58
N LYS A 134 2.39 -1.71 16.99
CA LYS A 134 1.84 -2.30 15.75
C LYS A 134 0.40 -2.80 15.91
N GLY A 135 0.06 -3.34 17.08
CA GLY A 135 -1.31 -3.78 17.38
C GLY A 135 -2.30 -2.62 17.39
N GLN A 136 -1.97 -1.53 18.10
CA GLN A 136 -2.82 -0.32 18.11
C GLN A 136 -2.96 0.32 16.71
N TRP A 137 -1.93 0.19 15.87
CA TRP A 137 -2.04 0.61 14.47
C TRP A 137 -3.05 -0.24 13.70
N MET A 138 -3.06 -1.56 13.93
CA MET A 138 -4.07 -2.44 13.33
C MET A 138 -5.47 -2.14 13.86
N ASP A 139 -5.64 -1.96 15.18
CA ASP A 139 -6.92 -1.60 15.79
C ASP A 139 -7.47 -0.28 15.20
N TYR A 140 -6.58 0.70 14.97
CA TYR A 140 -6.92 1.94 14.29
C TYR A 140 -7.39 1.71 12.84
N LEU A 141 -6.74 0.83 12.07
CA LEU A 141 -7.17 0.53 10.70
C LEU A 141 -8.53 -0.20 10.66
N VAL A 142 -8.79 -1.08 11.63
CA VAL A 142 -10.11 -1.72 11.80
C VAL A 142 -11.19 -0.68 12.11
N TRP A 143 -10.92 0.25 13.03
CA TRP A 143 -11.81 1.36 13.32
C TRP A 143 -12.02 2.25 12.09
N TYR A 144 -10.95 2.63 11.38
CA TYR A 144 -10.99 3.45 10.17
C TYR A 144 -11.93 2.87 9.12
N ARG A 145 -11.79 1.56 8.84
CA ARG A 145 -12.67 0.82 7.94
C ARG A 145 -14.13 0.89 8.39
N LYS A 146 -14.37 0.65 9.70
CA LYS A 146 -15.72 0.62 10.29
C LYS A 146 -16.38 1.99 10.21
N VAL A 147 -15.71 3.03 10.67
CA VAL A 147 -16.30 4.38 10.79
C VAL A 147 -16.66 4.98 9.44
N LEU A 148 -15.92 4.62 8.38
CA LEU A 148 -16.21 5.05 7.00
C LEU A 148 -17.12 4.07 6.25
N GLY A 149 -17.55 2.96 6.84
CA GLY A 149 -18.43 1.98 6.20
C GLY A 149 -17.84 1.36 4.92
N LEU A 150 -16.51 1.16 4.86
CA LEU A 150 -15.85 0.76 3.62
C LEU A 150 -16.26 -0.65 3.16
N PRO A 151 -16.57 -0.84 1.85
CA PRO A 151 -17.05 -2.09 1.29
C PRO A 151 -15.92 -3.12 1.10
N VAL A 152 -15.41 -3.67 2.19
CA VAL A 152 -14.34 -4.68 2.19
C VAL A 152 -14.91 -6.08 2.34
N ARG A 153 -14.41 -7.03 1.54
CA ARG A 153 -14.70 -8.47 1.59
C ARG A 153 -13.41 -9.22 1.93
N ASN A 154 -13.36 -9.83 3.09
CA ASN A 154 -12.23 -10.59 3.59
C ASN A 154 -12.27 -12.05 3.18
N SER A 155 -11.13 -12.75 3.32
CA SER A 155 -10.96 -14.16 2.94
C SER A 155 -11.33 -14.41 1.48
N VAL A 156 -11.07 -13.42 0.59
CA VAL A 156 -11.29 -13.49 -0.84
C VAL A 156 -9.99 -13.15 -1.56
N ARG A 157 -9.47 -14.08 -2.33
CA ARG A 157 -8.22 -13.97 -3.08
C ARG A 157 -8.52 -13.79 -4.57
N MET A 158 -7.84 -12.88 -5.23
CA MET A 158 -7.77 -12.84 -6.68
C MET A 158 -6.86 -13.97 -7.16
N THR A 159 -7.34 -14.77 -8.11
CA THR A 159 -6.61 -15.93 -8.68
C THR A 159 -6.30 -15.77 -10.15
N GLY A 160 -6.94 -14.82 -10.83
CA GLY A 160 -6.67 -14.53 -12.23
C GLY A 160 -7.31 -13.24 -12.68
N LEU A 161 -6.91 -12.77 -13.85
CA LEU A 161 -7.53 -11.67 -14.55
C LEU A 161 -7.42 -11.83 -16.07
N ALA A 162 -8.41 -11.32 -16.78
CA ALA A 162 -8.50 -11.39 -18.24
C ALA A 162 -9.25 -10.20 -18.81
N PRO A 163 -8.99 -9.79 -20.07
CA PRO A 163 -9.80 -8.78 -20.74
C PRO A 163 -11.16 -9.34 -21.14
N VAL A 164 -12.21 -8.51 -21.02
CA VAL A 164 -13.56 -8.78 -21.54
C VAL A 164 -14.07 -7.48 -22.21
N GLY A 165 -13.83 -7.34 -23.52
CA GLY A 165 -14.04 -6.08 -24.21
C GLY A 165 -13.14 -4.98 -23.64
N ASP A 166 -13.76 -3.89 -23.19
CA ASP A 166 -13.12 -2.76 -22.49
C ASP A 166 -13.06 -2.95 -20.96
N LEU A 167 -13.52 -4.10 -20.46
CA LEU A 167 -13.57 -4.42 -19.04
C LEU A 167 -12.45 -5.39 -18.62
N ILE A 168 -12.24 -5.45 -17.32
CA ILE A 168 -11.36 -6.42 -16.65
C ILE A 168 -12.23 -7.45 -15.94
N ALA A 169 -12.08 -8.72 -16.31
CA ALA A 169 -12.62 -9.84 -15.57
C ALA A 169 -11.61 -10.30 -14.51
N ILE A 170 -12.03 -10.41 -13.27
CA ILE A 170 -11.22 -10.83 -12.13
C ILE A 170 -11.80 -12.12 -11.59
N ASP A 171 -11.00 -13.19 -11.57
CA ASP A 171 -11.37 -14.45 -10.94
C ASP A 171 -11.01 -14.38 -9.46
N ILE A 172 -11.97 -14.72 -8.58
CA ILE A 172 -11.83 -14.68 -7.13
C ILE A 172 -12.21 -16.02 -6.50
N GLU A 173 -11.54 -16.35 -5.39
CA GLU A 173 -11.77 -17.58 -4.62
C GLU A 173 -11.71 -17.29 -3.11
N GLY A 174 -12.39 -18.14 -2.33
CA GLY A 174 -12.44 -18.09 -0.86
C GLY A 174 -13.86 -17.95 -0.33
N ALA A 175 -14.09 -17.01 0.59
CA ALA A 175 -15.43 -16.76 1.15
C ALA A 175 -16.44 -16.31 0.08
N GLN A 176 -15.97 -15.80 -1.03
CA GLN A 176 -16.70 -15.57 -2.27
C GLN A 176 -15.87 -16.14 -3.41
N THR A 177 -16.53 -16.92 -4.29
CA THR A 177 -15.91 -17.51 -5.50
C THR A 177 -16.69 -17.12 -6.73
N GLY A 178 -15.99 -16.83 -7.82
CA GLY A 178 -16.59 -16.49 -9.11
C GLY A 178 -15.80 -15.47 -9.88
N ARG A 179 -16.46 -14.85 -10.85
CA ARG A 179 -15.88 -13.81 -11.72
C ARG A 179 -16.56 -12.46 -11.47
N VAL A 180 -15.76 -11.42 -11.31
CA VAL A 180 -16.21 -10.03 -11.13
C VAL A 180 -15.73 -9.21 -12.31
N LEU A 181 -16.62 -8.44 -12.92
CA LEU A 181 -16.29 -7.49 -13.98
C LEU A 181 -16.07 -6.10 -13.38
N THR A 182 -15.04 -5.43 -13.84
CA THR A 182 -14.72 -4.06 -13.39
C THR A 182 -14.16 -3.21 -14.51
N ARG A 183 -14.36 -1.90 -14.40
CA ARG A 183 -13.75 -0.89 -15.30
C ARG A 183 -12.31 -0.63 -14.91
N HIS A 184 -12.03 -0.45 -13.60
CA HIS A 184 -10.70 -0.20 -13.05
C HIS A 184 -10.34 -1.21 -11.97
N LEU A 185 -9.07 -1.61 -11.93
CA LEU A 185 -8.50 -2.49 -10.92
C LEU A 185 -7.35 -1.78 -10.20
N VAL A 186 -7.41 -1.71 -8.87
CA VAL A 186 -6.34 -1.17 -8.03
C VAL A 186 -5.64 -2.30 -7.30
N LEU A 187 -4.35 -2.49 -7.54
CA LEU A 187 -3.50 -3.48 -6.87
C LEU A 187 -2.83 -2.84 -5.64
N ALA A 188 -3.52 -2.85 -4.51
CA ALA A 188 -3.03 -2.36 -3.21
C ALA A 188 -2.40 -3.49 -2.37
N THR A 189 -1.65 -4.36 -3.02
CA THR A 189 -1.20 -5.66 -2.54
C THR A 189 0.06 -5.63 -1.67
N GLY A 190 0.51 -4.46 -1.26
CA GLY A 190 1.63 -4.30 -0.34
C GLY A 190 3.00 -4.62 -0.95
N ARG A 191 3.97 -4.96 -0.11
CA ARG A 191 5.37 -5.14 -0.55
C ARG A 191 5.60 -6.40 -1.37
N SER A 192 4.91 -7.48 -1.07
CA SER A 192 5.03 -8.76 -1.78
C SER A 192 4.06 -8.88 -2.95
N GLY A 193 3.26 -7.86 -3.20
CA GLY A 193 2.05 -7.97 -4.02
C GLY A 193 2.27 -8.05 -5.52
N LEU A 194 3.47 -7.78 -6.04
CA LEU A 194 3.76 -8.00 -7.46
C LEU A 194 4.64 -9.24 -7.69
N GLY A 195 5.79 -9.36 -7.03
CA GLY A 195 6.73 -10.43 -7.32
C GLY A 195 6.80 -11.51 -6.24
N GLY A 196 6.55 -11.15 -5.00
CA GLY A 196 6.70 -12.06 -3.87
C GLY A 196 8.02 -11.88 -3.13
N PHE A 197 8.57 -12.97 -2.60
CA PHE A 197 9.79 -12.95 -1.78
C PHE A 197 11.05 -12.95 -2.65
N ALA A 198 12.03 -12.15 -2.27
CA ALA A 198 13.36 -12.21 -2.89
C ALA A 198 14.16 -13.35 -2.23
N VAL A 199 14.10 -14.53 -2.81
CA VAL A 199 14.84 -15.72 -2.33
C VAL A 199 16.20 -15.78 -3.04
N PRO A 200 17.34 -15.80 -2.31
CA PRO A 200 18.65 -15.93 -2.92
C PRO A 200 18.86 -17.32 -3.51
N ASP A 201 19.61 -17.40 -4.63
CA ASP A 201 19.85 -18.63 -5.38
C ASP A 201 20.53 -19.73 -4.55
N PHE A 202 21.36 -19.37 -3.58
CA PHE A 202 22.02 -20.34 -2.69
C PHE A 202 21.05 -21.09 -1.76
N LEU A 203 19.77 -20.72 -1.72
CA LEU A 203 18.71 -21.46 -1.01
C LEU A 203 17.90 -22.38 -1.95
N ASN A 204 18.17 -22.35 -3.26
CA ASN A 204 17.49 -23.22 -4.21
C ASN A 204 17.86 -24.69 -3.91
N GLY A 205 16.83 -25.52 -3.72
CA GLY A 205 16.99 -26.94 -3.41
C GLY A 205 17.25 -27.26 -1.93
N ILE A 206 17.36 -26.28 -1.04
CA ILE A 206 17.43 -26.47 0.41
C ILE A 206 16.02 -26.72 0.96
N ASP A 207 15.85 -27.77 1.76
CA ASP A 207 14.56 -28.12 2.36
C ASP A 207 14.04 -26.97 3.26
N ARG A 208 12.76 -26.66 3.12
CA ARG A 208 12.07 -25.63 3.89
C ARG A 208 12.03 -25.92 5.41
N ALA A 209 12.31 -27.13 5.84
CA ALA A 209 12.47 -27.45 7.25
C ALA A 209 13.67 -26.71 7.88
N TYR A 210 14.65 -26.28 7.10
CA TYR A 210 15.86 -25.61 7.57
C TYR A 210 15.88 -24.11 7.38
N TRP A 211 14.94 -23.54 6.64
CA TRP A 211 14.93 -22.09 6.42
C TRP A 211 13.52 -21.53 6.17
N ALA A 212 13.38 -20.24 6.47
CA ALA A 212 12.18 -19.48 6.14
C ALA A 212 12.55 -18.09 5.62
N HIS A 213 11.68 -17.50 4.79
CA HIS A 213 11.75 -16.08 4.52
C HIS A 213 11.21 -15.27 5.72
N SER A 214 11.73 -14.07 5.96
CA SER A 214 11.33 -13.21 7.09
C SER A 214 9.84 -12.81 7.10
N ALA A 215 9.13 -13.04 6.03
CA ALA A 215 7.69 -12.79 5.90
C ALA A 215 6.85 -14.08 5.91
N ASP A 216 7.47 -15.24 6.08
CA ASP A 216 6.75 -16.50 6.32
C ASP A 216 6.16 -16.54 7.73
N ASP A 217 5.22 -17.44 7.93
CA ASP A 217 4.75 -17.82 9.27
C ASP A 217 5.79 -18.74 9.94
N ILE A 218 6.70 -18.12 10.69
CA ILE A 218 7.82 -18.83 11.35
C ILE A 218 7.38 -19.29 12.73
N ASP A 219 7.51 -20.59 13.00
CA ASP A 219 7.40 -21.15 14.34
C ASP A 219 8.65 -20.83 15.16
N PHE A 220 8.62 -19.70 15.83
CA PHE A 220 9.74 -19.27 16.69
C PHE A 220 9.90 -20.12 17.96
N ASP A 221 8.85 -20.70 18.47
CA ASP A 221 8.92 -21.62 19.64
C ASP A 221 9.70 -22.87 19.27
N GLY A 222 9.54 -23.36 18.05
CA GLY A 222 10.34 -24.44 17.48
C GLY A 222 11.83 -24.14 17.29
N LEU A 223 12.24 -22.86 17.41
CA LEU A 223 13.66 -22.45 17.35
C LEU A 223 14.36 -22.43 18.73
N LYS A 224 13.66 -22.75 19.80
CA LYS A 224 14.26 -22.78 21.15
C LYS A 224 15.46 -23.71 21.20
N GLY A 225 16.57 -23.20 21.75
CA GLY A 225 17.85 -23.90 21.87
C GLY A 225 18.62 -24.06 20.54
N LYS A 226 18.05 -23.72 19.39
CA LYS A 226 18.69 -23.85 18.05
C LYS A 226 19.69 -22.73 17.79
N ARG A 227 20.68 -23.02 16.94
CA ARG A 227 21.58 -22.03 16.33
C ARG A 227 20.91 -21.47 15.10
N VAL A 228 20.58 -20.20 15.11
CA VAL A 228 19.84 -19.55 14.03
C VAL A 228 20.74 -18.55 13.29
N ALA A 229 20.75 -18.62 11.95
CA ALA A 229 21.32 -17.56 11.11
C ALA A 229 20.21 -16.62 10.63
N VAL A 230 20.48 -15.31 10.61
CA VAL A 230 19.57 -14.33 10.01
C VAL A 230 20.32 -13.49 8.98
N ILE A 231 19.87 -13.54 7.73
CA ILE A 231 20.52 -12.81 6.63
C ILE A 231 20.02 -11.36 6.60
N GLY A 232 20.96 -10.41 6.59
CA GLY A 232 20.68 -9.01 6.32
C GLY A 232 20.93 -8.08 7.50
N ALA A 233 20.86 -6.76 7.23
CA ALA A 233 21.08 -5.68 8.19
C ALA A 233 19.91 -4.69 8.23
N GLY A 234 18.75 -5.06 7.73
CA GLY A 234 17.56 -4.22 7.67
C GLY A 234 16.63 -4.37 8.87
N ALA A 235 15.49 -3.68 8.84
CA ALA A 235 14.50 -3.77 9.92
C ALA A 235 13.97 -5.20 10.09
N SER A 236 13.60 -5.89 9.00
CA SER A 236 13.08 -7.26 9.06
C SER A 236 14.09 -8.24 9.66
N SER A 237 15.38 -8.12 9.32
CA SER A 237 16.41 -9.00 9.88
C SER A 237 16.57 -8.79 11.37
N MET A 238 16.60 -7.53 11.86
CA MET A 238 16.66 -7.23 13.28
C MET A 238 15.44 -7.74 14.04
N ASP A 239 14.25 -7.50 13.50
CA ASP A 239 13.01 -7.89 14.18
C ASP A 239 12.86 -9.43 14.25
N ASN A 240 13.22 -10.16 13.19
CA ASN A 240 13.20 -11.62 13.21
C ASN A 240 14.27 -12.20 14.14
N ALA A 241 15.49 -11.65 14.12
CA ALA A 241 16.56 -12.06 15.04
C ALA A 241 16.16 -11.84 16.50
N ALA A 242 15.60 -10.67 16.81
CA ALA A 242 15.10 -10.35 18.14
C ALA A 242 14.01 -11.32 18.59
N THR A 243 13.05 -11.62 17.71
CA THR A 243 11.97 -12.57 18.04
C THR A 243 12.48 -13.98 18.27
N ALA A 244 13.47 -14.45 17.48
CA ALA A 244 14.12 -15.75 17.72
C ALA A 244 14.84 -15.81 19.06
N LEU A 245 15.59 -14.74 19.43
CA LEU A 245 16.25 -14.63 20.73
C LEU A 245 15.26 -14.60 21.89
N GLU A 246 14.22 -13.80 21.77
CA GLU A 246 13.15 -13.65 22.77
C GLU A 246 12.35 -14.97 22.94
N ALA A 247 12.25 -15.80 21.91
CA ALA A 247 11.66 -17.15 21.95
C ALA A 247 12.64 -18.21 22.51
N GLY A 248 13.90 -17.84 22.81
CA GLY A 248 14.87 -18.74 23.46
C GLY A 248 15.76 -19.52 22.48
N ALA A 249 16.02 -19.00 21.27
CA ALA A 249 17.06 -19.56 20.41
C ALA A 249 18.41 -19.68 21.15
N GLY A 250 19.14 -20.76 20.93
CA GLY A 250 20.42 -21.03 21.61
C GLY A 250 21.49 -20.01 21.23
N SER A 251 21.53 -19.60 19.97
CA SER A 251 22.30 -18.44 19.48
C SER A 251 21.66 -17.87 18.20
N VAL A 252 21.91 -16.58 17.95
CA VAL A 252 21.53 -15.93 16.70
C VAL A 252 22.71 -15.18 16.09
N ASP A 253 23.07 -15.53 14.86
CA ASP A 253 24.09 -14.84 14.09
C ASP A 253 23.44 -14.02 12.97
N MET A 254 23.71 -12.72 12.98
CA MET A 254 23.34 -11.81 11.90
C MET A 254 24.41 -11.87 10.82
N LEU A 255 24.11 -12.50 9.68
CA LEU A 255 25.03 -12.59 8.53
C LEU A 255 24.90 -11.36 7.65
N ILE A 256 25.85 -10.45 7.75
CA ILE A 256 25.81 -9.12 7.15
C ILE A 256 26.94 -9.00 6.12
N ARG A 257 26.61 -8.98 4.83
CA ARG A 257 27.62 -8.90 3.73
C ARG A 257 28.36 -7.55 3.66
N ARG A 258 27.86 -6.51 4.35
CA ARG A 258 28.51 -5.19 4.41
C ARG A 258 29.60 -5.15 5.45
N LYS A 259 30.64 -4.35 5.17
CA LYS A 259 31.74 -4.11 6.13
C LYS A 259 31.31 -3.27 7.33
N GLU A 260 30.25 -2.46 7.14
CA GLU A 260 29.73 -1.56 8.18
C GLU A 260 28.21 -1.59 8.22
N MET A 261 27.65 -1.38 9.41
CA MET A 261 26.21 -1.18 9.59
C MET A 261 25.79 0.18 9.02
N PRO A 262 24.69 0.24 8.26
CA PRO A 262 24.11 1.53 7.86
C PRO A 262 23.66 2.29 9.12
N ARG A 263 24.02 3.58 9.22
CA ARG A 263 23.76 4.39 10.41
C ARG A 263 22.86 5.60 10.15
N ILE A 264 22.75 6.03 8.90
CA ILE A 264 22.06 7.27 8.52
C ILE A 264 20.93 6.96 7.54
N ASN A 265 19.71 7.33 7.90
CA ASN A 265 18.58 7.30 6.97
C ASN A 265 18.60 8.56 6.10
N LYS A 266 19.15 8.46 4.91
CA LYS A 266 19.30 9.60 3.97
C LYS A 266 17.97 10.22 3.58
N LEU A 267 16.91 9.42 3.44
CA LEU A 267 15.57 9.92 3.09
C LEU A 267 14.96 10.84 4.16
N THR A 268 15.37 10.70 5.42
CA THR A 268 14.92 11.63 6.48
C THR A 268 15.41 13.05 6.22
N GLY A 269 16.59 13.22 5.60
CA GLY A 269 17.16 14.52 5.30
C GLY A 269 16.41 15.35 4.24
N ILE A 270 15.56 14.68 3.44
CA ILE A 270 14.74 15.34 2.42
C ILE A 270 13.23 15.21 2.70
N GLY A 271 12.86 14.61 3.84
CA GLY A 271 11.46 14.39 4.22
C GLY A 271 10.70 15.70 4.32
N SER A 272 9.79 15.95 3.38
CA SER A 272 9.00 17.17 3.30
C SER A 272 7.76 16.96 2.43
N PRO A 273 6.72 17.82 2.53
CA PRO A 273 5.65 17.84 1.54
C PRO A 273 6.15 17.97 0.11
N GLY A 274 7.25 18.71 -0.12
CA GLY A 274 7.86 18.87 -1.44
C GLY A 274 8.29 17.54 -2.06
N VAL A 275 8.94 16.63 -1.31
CA VAL A 275 9.32 15.31 -1.85
C VAL A 275 8.11 14.43 -2.12
N VAL A 276 7.09 14.49 -1.26
CA VAL A 276 5.85 13.70 -1.43
C VAL A 276 5.09 14.11 -2.70
N LEU A 277 4.96 15.41 -2.91
CA LEU A 277 4.21 15.97 -4.04
C LEU A 277 5.04 16.04 -5.33
N GLY A 278 6.35 16.33 -5.23
CA GLY A 278 7.20 16.66 -6.35
C GLY A 278 7.95 15.49 -6.99
N MET A 279 8.21 14.40 -6.26
CA MET A 279 9.08 13.30 -6.74
C MET A 279 8.64 12.74 -8.09
N HIS A 280 7.34 12.55 -8.31
CA HIS A 280 6.86 11.96 -9.57
C HIS A 280 6.96 12.90 -10.78
N HIS A 281 7.10 14.21 -10.56
CA HIS A 281 7.31 15.20 -11.62
C HIS A 281 8.77 15.34 -12.04
N LEU A 282 9.71 14.75 -11.29
CA LEU A 282 11.13 14.84 -11.64
C LEU A 282 11.40 14.10 -12.97
N PRO A 283 12.42 14.55 -13.74
CA PRO A 283 12.99 13.76 -14.82
C PRO A 283 13.43 12.38 -14.30
N ASP A 284 13.29 11.34 -15.13
CA ASP A 284 13.55 9.95 -14.73
C ASP A 284 15.00 9.73 -14.25
N ALA A 285 15.96 10.44 -14.83
CA ALA A 285 17.36 10.43 -14.36
C ALA A 285 17.49 10.84 -12.89
N TRP A 286 16.71 11.83 -12.43
CA TRP A 286 16.72 12.26 -11.04
C TRP A 286 16.00 11.28 -10.13
N LYS A 287 14.86 10.72 -10.55
CA LYS A 287 14.18 9.64 -9.81
C LYS A 287 15.14 8.49 -9.57
N TRP A 288 15.79 8.01 -10.64
CA TRP A 288 16.80 6.96 -10.56
C TRP A 288 17.92 7.31 -9.59
N LYS A 289 18.53 8.48 -9.74
CA LYS A 289 19.64 8.94 -8.90
C LYS A 289 19.28 8.95 -7.40
N PHE A 290 18.08 9.42 -7.04
CA PHE A 290 17.62 9.41 -5.65
C PHE A 290 17.50 7.99 -5.11
N PHE A 291 16.85 7.11 -5.84
CA PHE A 291 16.61 5.73 -5.36
C PHE A 291 17.87 4.87 -5.41
N ASP A 292 18.71 5.00 -6.41
CA ASP A 292 20.01 4.31 -6.47
C ASP A 292 20.92 4.74 -5.32
N TYR A 293 21.02 6.03 -5.03
CA TYR A 293 21.79 6.51 -3.89
C TYR A 293 21.24 5.98 -2.56
N THR A 294 19.94 6.01 -2.36
CA THR A 294 19.34 5.50 -1.11
C THR A 294 19.47 3.99 -0.97
N ALA A 295 19.39 3.24 -2.06
CA ALA A 295 19.64 1.80 -2.07
C ALA A 295 21.12 1.48 -1.80
N SER A 296 22.07 2.30 -2.31
CA SER A 296 23.51 2.12 -2.06
C SER A 296 23.87 2.36 -0.61
N THR A 297 23.31 3.41 0.01
CA THR A 297 23.57 3.75 1.41
C THR A 297 22.77 2.90 2.38
N GLN A 298 21.69 2.31 1.93
CA GLN A 298 20.72 1.52 2.70
C GLN A 298 20.09 2.30 3.87
N THR A 299 18.83 2.09 4.11
CA THR A 299 18.16 2.60 5.31
C THR A 299 18.56 1.75 6.53
N PRO A 300 19.09 2.33 7.61
CA PRO A 300 19.45 1.58 8.83
C PRO A 300 18.22 0.93 9.46
N PRO A 301 18.38 -0.16 10.21
CA PRO A 301 17.30 -0.69 11.05
C PRO A 301 16.92 0.32 12.14
N PRO A 302 15.68 0.26 12.69
CA PRO A 302 15.33 1.05 13.86
C PRO A 302 16.25 0.76 15.04
N ARG A 303 16.66 1.79 15.77
CA ARG A 303 17.51 1.62 16.96
C ARG A 303 16.90 0.66 18.00
N SER A 304 15.58 0.77 18.22
CA SER A 304 14.86 -0.13 19.14
C SER A 304 14.95 -1.60 18.72
N SER A 305 14.77 -1.91 17.43
CA SER A 305 14.91 -3.28 16.91
C SER A 305 16.32 -3.80 17.06
N THR A 306 17.34 -2.97 16.78
CA THR A 306 18.75 -3.35 16.94
C THR A 306 19.09 -3.61 18.41
N LEU A 307 18.59 -2.79 19.34
CA LEU A 307 18.80 -2.99 20.78
C LEU A 307 18.10 -4.26 21.32
N ARG A 308 16.97 -4.66 20.73
CA ARG A 308 16.34 -5.96 21.06
C ARG A 308 17.29 -7.12 20.79
N VAL A 309 18.06 -7.06 19.71
CA VAL A 309 19.07 -8.08 19.38
C VAL A 309 20.30 -7.94 20.28
N SER A 310 20.93 -6.75 20.31
CA SER A 310 22.24 -6.56 20.93
C SER A 310 22.28 -6.72 22.48
N ARG A 311 21.11 -6.69 23.13
CA ARG A 311 21.03 -6.96 24.59
C ARG A 311 21.18 -8.43 24.96
N HIS A 312 21.12 -9.34 24.00
CA HIS A 312 21.28 -10.77 24.21
C HIS A 312 22.74 -11.16 24.02
N SER A 313 23.34 -11.81 25.03
CA SER A 313 24.74 -12.24 25.00
C SER A 313 25.04 -13.34 23.98
N ASN A 314 24.02 -14.08 23.56
CA ASN A 314 24.07 -15.13 22.55
C ASN A 314 23.73 -14.61 21.13
N ALA A 315 23.73 -13.28 20.92
CA ALA A 315 23.59 -12.65 19.61
C ALA A 315 24.94 -12.18 19.07
N ARG A 316 25.24 -12.42 17.78
CA ARG A 316 26.44 -11.93 17.11
C ARG A 316 26.12 -11.20 15.84
N PHE A 317 26.83 -10.10 15.56
CA PHE A 317 26.75 -9.34 14.32
C PHE A 317 28.00 -9.62 13.50
N LEU A 318 27.90 -10.48 12.49
CA LEU A 318 29.01 -10.86 11.62
C LEU A 318 29.03 -9.96 10.40
N LEU A 319 29.88 -8.93 10.43
CA LEU A 319 30.05 -7.98 9.32
C LEU A 319 31.04 -8.56 8.29
N ASP A 320 30.97 -8.05 7.06
CA ASP A 320 31.74 -8.56 5.90
C ASP A 320 31.55 -10.08 5.69
N CYS A 321 30.42 -10.59 6.17
CA CYS A 321 30.08 -12.01 6.16
C CYS A 321 29.01 -12.28 5.08
N GLY A 322 29.44 -12.31 3.83
CA GLY A 322 28.62 -12.68 2.68
C GLY A 322 28.47 -14.20 2.58
N ILE A 323 27.27 -14.69 2.28
CA ILE A 323 27.04 -16.13 2.00
C ILE A 323 27.49 -16.45 0.58
N VAL A 324 28.28 -17.51 0.44
CA VAL A 324 28.76 -18.04 -0.83
C VAL A 324 27.91 -19.24 -1.26
N ALA A 325 27.64 -20.17 -0.32
CA ALA A 325 26.84 -21.35 -0.56
C ALA A 325 26.16 -21.83 0.71
N VAL A 326 25.08 -22.58 0.58
CA VAL A 326 24.39 -23.29 1.66
C VAL A 326 24.21 -24.75 1.26
N LYS A 327 24.48 -25.67 2.17
CA LYS A 327 24.29 -27.11 1.98
C LYS A 327 23.67 -27.73 3.21
N GLU A 328 22.85 -28.74 2.99
CA GLU A 328 22.38 -29.60 4.08
C GLU A 328 23.44 -30.66 4.36
N GLU A 329 23.83 -30.76 5.63
CA GLU A 329 24.86 -31.74 6.05
C GLU A 329 24.57 -32.20 7.49
N ALA A 330 24.45 -33.51 7.67
CA ALA A 330 24.24 -34.15 8.96
C ALA A 330 23.09 -33.52 9.80
N GLY A 331 21.95 -33.19 9.17
CA GLY A 331 20.76 -32.65 9.84
C GLY A 331 20.88 -31.17 10.22
N THR A 332 21.87 -30.45 9.68
CA THR A 332 22.10 -29.02 9.87
C THR A 332 22.41 -28.32 8.54
N LEU A 333 22.46 -27.00 8.54
CA LEU A 333 22.98 -26.22 7.42
C LEU A 333 24.47 -25.94 7.60
N LEU A 334 25.28 -26.31 6.61
CA LEU A 334 26.61 -25.78 6.42
C LEU A 334 26.49 -24.53 5.53
N VAL A 335 26.81 -23.37 6.09
CA VAL A 335 26.79 -22.07 5.41
C VAL A 335 28.23 -21.64 5.14
N GLU A 336 28.63 -21.69 3.89
CA GLU A 336 29.92 -21.19 3.43
C GLU A 336 29.84 -19.67 3.29
N THR A 337 30.71 -18.96 4.01
CA THR A 337 30.72 -17.49 3.99
C THR A 337 32.10 -16.95 3.60
N THR A 338 32.16 -15.65 3.29
CA THR A 338 33.43 -14.93 3.04
C THR A 338 34.38 -14.96 4.25
N GLN A 339 33.88 -15.29 5.44
CA GLN A 339 34.64 -15.39 6.70
C GLN A 339 34.91 -16.85 7.11
N GLY A 340 34.57 -17.81 6.26
CA GLY A 340 34.71 -19.25 6.52
C GLY A 340 33.36 -19.96 6.75
N PRO A 341 33.39 -21.29 6.93
CA PRO A 341 32.19 -22.10 7.10
C PRO A 341 31.57 -21.95 8.50
N LEU A 342 30.24 -21.88 8.55
CA LEU A 342 29.45 -21.80 9.78
C LEU A 342 28.35 -22.86 9.74
N ARG A 343 27.89 -23.33 10.91
CA ARG A 343 26.82 -24.34 11.01
C ARG A 343 25.64 -23.83 11.81
N TYR A 344 24.46 -24.03 11.24
CA TYR A 344 23.19 -23.59 11.82
C TYR A 344 22.13 -24.67 11.76
N ASP A 345 21.19 -24.62 12.68
CA ASP A 345 20.03 -25.50 12.69
C ASP A 345 18.84 -24.90 11.91
N PHE A 346 18.85 -23.55 11.75
CA PHE A 346 17.85 -22.86 10.97
C PHE A 346 18.37 -21.52 10.42
N LEU A 347 17.81 -21.09 9.26
CA LEU A 347 18.20 -19.85 8.61
C LEU A 347 16.95 -19.01 8.28
N ILE A 348 16.97 -17.73 8.66
CA ILE A 348 15.93 -16.75 8.31
C ILE A 348 16.47 -15.82 7.21
N ALA A 349 15.88 -15.89 6.03
CA ALA A 349 16.22 -15.04 4.90
C ALA A 349 15.45 -13.71 4.96
N ALA A 350 16.06 -12.66 5.52
CA ALA A 350 15.48 -11.31 5.53
C ALA A 350 15.98 -10.49 4.33
N THR A 351 15.79 -11.03 3.15
CA THR A 351 16.34 -10.58 1.88
C THR A 351 15.41 -9.64 1.10
N GLY A 352 14.21 -9.37 1.64
CA GLY A 352 13.24 -8.45 1.07
C GLY A 352 12.32 -9.09 0.04
N PHE A 353 11.82 -8.26 -0.89
CA PHE A 353 10.78 -8.65 -1.85
C PHE A 353 11.26 -8.39 -3.27
N SER A 354 10.70 -9.14 -4.22
CA SER A 354 10.95 -9.01 -5.66
C SER A 354 9.80 -8.23 -6.32
N ASN A 355 10.12 -7.54 -7.41
CA ASN A 355 9.13 -6.96 -8.32
C ASN A 355 8.89 -7.83 -9.57
N ASP A 356 9.49 -9.01 -9.65
CA ASP A 356 9.27 -9.96 -10.74
C ASP A 356 7.88 -10.60 -10.63
N PHE A 357 6.92 -10.03 -11.35
CA PHE A 357 5.53 -10.50 -11.37
C PHE A 357 5.30 -11.70 -12.28
N SER A 358 6.32 -12.18 -13.01
CA SER A 358 6.22 -13.38 -13.85
C SER A 358 5.98 -14.65 -13.01
N GLY A 359 6.44 -14.66 -11.76
CA GLY A 359 6.23 -15.75 -10.80
C GLY A 359 4.84 -15.82 -10.16
N ARG A 360 3.91 -14.90 -10.52
CA ARG A 360 2.57 -14.79 -9.95
C ARG A 360 1.53 -15.27 -10.98
N PRO A 361 0.90 -16.44 -10.76
CA PRO A 361 -0.04 -17.01 -11.75
C PRO A 361 -1.25 -16.09 -12.03
N GLU A 362 -1.71 -15.33 -11.05
CA GLU A 362 -2.81 -14.38 -11.22
C GLU A 362 -2.49 -13.25 -12.20
N PHE A 363 -1.22 -12.99 -12.49
CA PHE A 363 -0.78 -11.97 -13.46
C PHE A 363 -0.35 -12.56 -14.81
N ALA A 364 -0.51 -13.86 -15.02
CA ALA A 364 -0.03 -14.53 -16.24
C ALA A 364 -0.51 -13.86 -17.53
N ALA A 365 -1.74 -13.34 -17.55
CA ALA A 365 -2.32 -12.67 -18.71
C ALA A 365 -1.73 -11.28 -18.98
N ILE A 366 -1.11 -10.63 -18.00
CA ILE A 366 -0.62 -9.25 -18.14
C ILE A 366 0.90 -9.13 -18.00
N ALA A 367 1.53 -10.00 -17.22
CA ALA A 367 2.97 -9.92 -16.92
C ALA A 367 3.87 -9.76 -18.16
N PRO A 368 3.66 -10.51 -19.26
CA PRO A 368 4.48 -10.35 -20.47
C PRO A 368 4.36 -8.99 -21.16
N HIS A 369 3.23 -8.30 -20.93
CA HIS A 369 2.88 -7.03 -21.58
C HIS A 369 3.27 -5.81 -20.77
N ILE A 370 3.55 -5.96 -19.46
CA ILE A 370 3.91 -4.84 -18.59
C ILE A 370 5.29 -4.30 -18.98
N ARG A 371 5.34 -3.02 -19.27
CA ARG A 371 6.59 -2.29 -19.51
C ARG A 371 7.28 -2.02 -18.18
N THR A 372 8.58 -2.32 -18.12
CA THR A 372 9.45 -2.03 -16.98
C THR A 372 10.37 -0.84 -17.28
N TRP A 373 11.06 -0.33 -16.26
CA TRP A 373 12.06 0.72 -16.45
C TRP A 373 13.18 0.30 -17.37
N SER A 374 13.59 -0.97 -17.36
CA SER A 374 14.60 -1.53 -18.25
C SER A 374 14.18 -1.57 -19.72
N ASP A 375 12.87 -1.56 -20.01
CA ASP A 375 12.34 -1.57 -21.38
C ASP A 375 12.47 -0.20 -22.10
N GLY A 376 13.31 0.71 -21.58
CA GLY A 376 13.69 1.94 -22.28
C GLY A 376 13.16 3.23 -21.69
N ARG A 377 12.58 3.21 -20.45
CA ARG A 377 12.22 4.46 -19.79
C ARG A 377 13.47 5.26 -19.40
N TYR A 378 14.40 4.63 -18.72
CA TYR A 378 15.70 5.21 -18.37
C TYR A 378 16.70 4.11 -18.05
N ARG A 379 17.94 4.26 -18.59
CA ARG A 379 19.11 3.45 -18.24
C ARG A 379 20.22 4.38 -17.78
N PRO A 380 20.91 4.09 -16.68
CA PRO A 380 22.07 4.88 -16.27
C PRO A 380 23.20 4.74 -17.30
N ASP A 381 23.92 5.81 -17.57
CA ASP A 381 25.03 5.86 -18.51
C ASP A 381 26.22 5.00 -18.07
N MET A 382 26.35 4.70 -16.78
CA MET A 382 27.47 3.98 -16.19
C MET A 382 27.03 2.98 -15.11
N GLY A 383 27.57 1.79 -15.14
CA GLY A 383 27.40 0.74 -14.14
C GLY A 383 26.25 -0.25 -14.40
N PRO A 384 26.26 -1.40 -13.73
CA PRO A 384 25.19 -2.38 -13.86
C PRO A 384 23.89 -1.78 -13.30
N ALA A 385 22.81 -1.97 -14.05
CA ALA A 385 21.47 -1.64 -13.55
C ALA A 385 21.19 -2.43 -12.26
N ARG A 386 20.70 -1.77 -11.21
CA ARG A 386 20.30 -2.47 -9.98
C ARG A 386 19.08 -3.34 -10.28
N ALA A 387 19.22 -4.64 -10.03
CA ALA A 387 18.07 -5.53 -9.93
C ALA A 387 17.03 -4.93 -8.94
N GLY A 388 15.75 -5.06 -9.23
CA GLY A 388 14.66 -4.47 -8.47
C GLY A 388 14.30 -3.03 -8.85
N MET A 389 15.25 -2.20 -9.32
CA MET A 389 14.93 -0.90 -9.94
C MET A 389 14.64 -1.04 -11.43
N SER A 390 15.44 -1.83 -12.13
CA SER A 390 15.25 -2.13 -13.56
C SER A 390 13.94 -2.85 -13.82
N ASP A 391 13.54 -3.74 -12.91
CA ASP A 391 12.32 -4.55 -12.99
C ASP A 391 11.09 -3.82 -12.47
N ALA A 392 11.25 -2.61 -11.90
CA ALA A 392 10.12 -1.80 -11.48
C ALA A 392 9.22 -1.47 -12.68
N PRO A 393 7.88 -1.51 -12.52
CA PRO A 393 6.98 -1.19 -13.61
C PRO A 393 7.08 0.29 -14.02
N ASP A 394 7.04 0.53 -15.33
CA ASP A 394 6.82 1.88 -15.86
C ASP A 394 5.35 2.21 -15.73
N LEU A 395 5.04 3.22 -14.91
CA LEU A 395 3.66 3.59 -14.60
C LEU A 395 3.30 4.95 -15.18
N GLY A 396 2.03 5.11 -15.51
CA GLY A 396 1.42 6.37 -15.85
C GLY A 396 1.08 7.23 -14.62
N PRO A 397 0.51 8.44 -14.81
CA PRO A 397 0.33 9.44 -13.74
C PRO A 397 -0.64 9.01 -12.64
N ALA A 398 -1.57 8.09 -12.90
CA ALA A 398 -2.50 7.52 -11.92
C ALA A 398 -2.12 6.09 -11.51
N PHE A 399 -0.84 5.74 -11.55
CA PHE A 399 -0.28 4.42 -11.23
C PHE A 399 -0.67 3.31 -12.22
N GLU A 400 -1.30 3.62 -13.35
CA GLU A 400 -1.66 2.64 -14.38
C GLU A 400 -0.42 2.04 -15.02
N PHE A 401 -0.46 0.74 -15.31
CA PHE A 401 0.59 0.07 -16.04
C PHE A 401 0.67 0.58 -17.49
N ARG A 402 1.88 0.54 -18.04
CA ARG A 402 2.13 0.82 -19.45
C ARG A 402 2.46 -0.45 -20.20
N GLU A 403 2.05 -0.50 -21.44
CA GLU A 403 2.36 -1.60 -22.32
C GLU A 403 3.82 -1.57 -22.76
N ARG A 404 4.44 -2.77 -22.80
CA ARG A 404 5.78 -2.96 -23.40
C ARG A 404 5.73 -2.74 -24.92
N VAL A 405 4.70 -3.27 -25.57
CA VAL A 405 4.39 -3.08 -26.97
C VAL A 405 3.01 -2.43 -27.08
N PRO A 406 2.89 -1.21 -27.63
CA PRO A 406 1.62 -0.52 -27.73
C PRO A 406 0.54 -1.37 -28.40
N GLY A 407 -0.64 -1.45 -27.80
CA GLY A 407 -1.80 -2.21 -28.28
C GLY A 407 -1.76 -3.70 -27.94
N SER A 408 -0.74 -4.21 -27.25
CA SER A 408 -0.63 -5.63 -26.91
C SER A 408 -1.50 -6.07 -25.73
N CYS A 409 -1.89 -5.14 -24.84
CA CYS A 409 -2.74 -5.39 -23.69
C CYS A 409 -3.41 -4.10 -23.19
N PRO A 410 -4.37 -3.52 -23.92
CA PRO A 410 -4.97 -2.21 -23.62
C PRO A 410 -5.55 -2.10 -22.21
N MET A 411 -6.02 -3.20 -21.61
CA MET A 411 -6.56 -3.22 -20.25
C MET A 411 -5.54 -2.76 -19.18
N LEU A 412 -4.23 -2.75 -19.48
CA LEU A 412 -3.20 -2.26 -18.55
C LEU A 412 -3.38 -0.80 -18.18
N ALA A 413 -3.96 0.01 -19.06
CA ALA A 413 -4.31 1.42 -18.79
C ALA A 413 -5.35 1.57 -17.66
N HIS A 414 -6.07 0.52 -17.33
CA HIS A 414 -7.10 0.49 -16.29
C HIS A 414 -6.68 -0.33 -15.06
N ILE A 415 -5.42 -0.80 -15.00
CA ILE A 415 -4.86 -1.54 -13.86
C ILE A 415 -3.81 -0.67 -13.16
N HIS A 416 -4.07 -0.30 -11.92
CA HIS A 416 -3.30 0.67 -11.15
C HIS A 416 -2.43 -0.04 -10.11
N CYS A 417 -1.11 0.11 -10.19
CA CYS A 417 -0.12 -0.43 -9.25
C CYS A 417 -0.01 0.46 -8.01
N PHE A 418 -0.92 0.33 -7.05
CA PHE A 418 -0.91 1.12 -5.83
C PHE A 418 -0.25 0.38 -4.66
N ASN A 419 1.01 -0.03 -4.84
CA ASN A 419 1.81 -0.78 -3.89
C ASN A 419 3.29 -0.35 -3.93
N ASP A 420 4.18 -1.09 -3.24
CA ASP A 420 5.61 -0.74 -3.08
C ASP A 420 6.36 -0.65 -4.42
N ALA A 421 5.95 -1.39 -5.44
CA ALA A 421 6.60 -1.39 -6.75
C ALA A 421 6.45 -0.07 -7.53
N ALA A 422 5.46 0.77 -7.17
CA ALA A 422 5.26 2.09 -7.76
C ALA A 422 6.31 3.12 -7.31
N MET A 423 7.16 2.77 -6.33
CA MET A 423 8.03 3.72 -5.64
C MET A 423 8.99 4.46 -6.58
N LEU A 424 9.55 3.79 -7.57
CA LEU A 424 10.52 4.42 -8.49
C LEU A 424 9.86 5.50 -9.36
N THR A 425 8.61 5.29 -9.79
CA THR A 425 7.86 6.25 -10.60
C THR A 425 7.23 7.36 -9.76
N HIS A 426 6.60 7.01 -8.64
CA HIS A 426 5.71 7.91 -7.89
C HIS A 426 6.29 8.44 -6.58
N GLY A 427 7.44 7.93 -6.13
CA GLY A 427 7.92 8.16 -4.78
C GLY A 427 7.22 7.24 -3.77
N LYS A 428 7.47 7.46 -2.50
CA LYS A 428 6.98 6.59 -1.42
C LYS A 428 5.53 6.90 -0.98
N VAL A 429 4.61 6.96 -1.92
CA VAL A 429 3.22 7.38 -1.66
C VAL A 429 2.22 6.21 -1.63
N SER A 430 2.65 5.00 -2.03
CA SER A 430 1.82 3.80 -2.11
C SER A 430 2.27 2.66 -1.18
N GLY A 431 3.13 2.95 -0.20
CA GLY A 431 3.66 1.97 0.76
C GLY A 431 4.08 2.56 2.10
N ASP A 432 4.36 3.87 2.17
CA ASP A 432 4.79 4.57 3.39
C ASP A 432 3.61 5.27 4.07
N ILE A 433 3.48 5.06 5.38
CA ILE A 433 2.39 5.61 6.19
C ILE A 433 2.24 7.15 6.05
N PRO A 434 3.33 7.96 6.11
CA PRO A 434 3.19 9.42 6.08
C PRO A 434 2.58 9.99 4.79
N ALA A 435 2.72 9.28 3.66
CA ALA A 435 2.40 9.81 2.34
C ALA A 435 1.21 9.12 1.65
N VAL A 436 0.59 8.12 2.28
CA VAL A 436 -0.46 7.30 1.67
C VAL A 436 -1.69 8.11 1.24
N SER A 437 -2.05 9.16 2.00
CA SER A 437 -3.16 10.04 1.64
C SER A 437 -2.91 10.79 0.32
N ALA A 438 -1.70 11.30 0.11
CA ALA A 438 -1.33 11.96 -1.14
C ALA A 438 -1.29 10.99 -2.33
N GLY A 439 -0.86 9.75 -2.08
CA GLY A 439 -0.93 8.67 -3.08
C GLY A 439 -2.35 8.33 -3.48
N ALA A 440 -3.24 8.14 -2.50
CA ALA A 440 -4.65 7.84 -2.73
C ALA A 440 -5.36 8.99 -3.48
N ASP A 441 -5.05 10.25 -3.15
CA ASP A 441 -5.60 11.40 -3.86
C ASP A 441 -5.18 11.40 -5.35
N ARG A 442 -3.89 11.18 -5.64
CA ARG A 442 -3.37 11.10 -7.02
C ARG A 442 -4.02 9.95 -7.81
N LEU A 443 -4.11 8.77 -7.20
CA LEU A 443 -4.75 7.60 -7.80
C LEU A 443 -6.19 7.90 -8.18
N VAL A 444 -6.98 8.38 -7.23
CA VAL A 444 -8.42 8.57 -7.40
C VAL A 444 -8.74 9.72 -8.35
N ARG A 445 -7.94 10.78 -8.38
CA ARG A 445 -8.09 11.85 -9.40
C ARG A 445 -7.96 11.31 -10.82
N GLY A 446 -6.99 10.41 -11.06
CA GLY A 446 -6.82 9.80 -12.38
C GLY A 446 -7.96 8.85 -12.73
N ILE A 447 -8.38 7.98 -11.80
CA ILE A 447 -9.52 7.07 -12.01
C ILE A 447 -10.81 7.88 -12.28
N ALA A 448 -11.07 8.93 -11.48
CA ALA A 448 -12.25 9.77 -11.69
C ALA A 448 -12.24 10.46 -13.06
N ALA A 449 -11.08 10.97 -13.51
CA ALA A 449 -10.95 11.56 -14.83
C ALA A 449 -11.19 10.54 -15.95
N SER A 450 -10.70 9.30 -15.81
CA SER A 450 -10.95 8.21 -16.76
C SER A 450 -12.43 7.85 -16.84
N LEU A 451 -13.06 7.58 -15.68
CA LEU A 451 -14.47 7.24 -15.60
C LEU A 451 -15.38 8.32 -16.22
N PHE A 452 -15.07 9.61 -15.96
CA PHE A 452 -15.81 10.71 -16.55
C PHE A 452 -15.67 10.76 -18.09
N ALA A 453 -14.45 10.57 -18.58
CA ALA A 453 -14.18 10.56 -20.02
C ALA A 453 -14.83 9.37 -20.74
N GLU A 454 -14.82 8.20 -20.11
CA GLU A 454 -15.46 6.99 -20.63
C GLU A 454 -16.99 7.12 -20.75
N ASP A 455 -17.62 7.92 -19.86
CA ASP A 455 -19.07 8.14 -19.82
C ASP A 455 -19.49 9.51 -20.38
N VAL A 456 -18.62 10.17 -21.15
CA VAL A 456 -18.81 11.55 -21.61
C VAL A 456 -20.14 11.76 -22.37
N GLU A 457 -20.56 10.80 -23.19
CA GLU A 457 -21.83 10.89 -23.93
C GLU A 457 -23.03 10.88 -22.96
N THR A 458 -22.99 10.04 -21.93
CA THR A 458 -24.04 9.99 -20.90
C THR A 458 -24.07 11.29 -20.09
N HIS A 459 -22.92 11.83 -19.72
CA HIS A 459 -22.84 13.10 -19.01
C HIS A 459 -23.34 14.27 -19.87
N PHE A 460 -23.03 14.27 -21.16
CA PHE A 460 -23.50 15.27 -22.07
C PHE A 460 -25.04 15.18 -22.30
N ALA A 461 -25.55 13.95 -22.42
CA ALA A 461 -27.00 13.74 -22.50
C ALA A 461 -27.73 14.23 -21.24
N ASN A 462 -27.18 13.97 -20.06
CA ASN A 462 -27.72 14.47 -18.80
C ASN A 462 -27.65 16.00 -18.69
N LEU A 463 -26.61 16.64 -19.23
CA LEU A 463 -26.51 18.09 -19.33
C LEU A 463 -27.64 18.68 -20.20
N ILE A 464 -27.90 18.08 -21.34
CA ILE A 464 -29.01 18.53 -22.25
C ILE A 464 -30.38 18.31 -21.60
N ALA A 465 -30.55 17.19 -20.88
CA ALA A 465 -31.80 16.83 -20.24
C ALA A 465 -32.12 17.63 -18.97
N TYR A 466 -31.15 18.38 -18.43
CA TYR A 466 -31.38 19.18 -17.23
C TYR A 466 -32.22 20.41 -17.55
N ASP A 467 -33.43 20.49 -16.98
CA ASP A 467 -34.45 21.50 -17.27
C ASP A 467 -35.01 22.23 -16.02
N THR A 468 -34.35 22.06 -14.88
CA THR A 468 -34.74 22.74 -13.65
C THR A 468 -34.39 24.23 -13.76
N PRO A 469 -35.40 25.13 -13.79
CA PRO A 469 -35.16 26.54 -13.98
C PRO A 469 -34.58 27.18 -12.71
N GLU A 470 -33.54 27.99 -12.87
CA GLU A 470 -33.05 28.89 -11.80
C GLU A 470 -33.89 30.16 -11.70
N LEU A 471 -34.43 30.64 -12.84
CA LEU A 471 -35.36 31.78 -12.94
C LEU A 471 -36.77 31.27 -13.19
N LEU A 472 -37.72 31.68 -12.38
CA LEU A 472 -39.10 31.23 -12.43
C LEU A 472 -39.92 32.02 -13.48
N GLY A 473 -39.37 33.12 -14.03
CA GLY A 473 -39.97 33.96 -15.04
C GLY A 473 -40.79 35.16 -14.47
N ASP A 474 -40.74 35.33 -13.15
CA ASP A 474 -41.38 36.46 -12.45
C ASP A 474 -40.36 37.55 -12.00
N GLU A 475 -39.06 37.32 -12.23
CA GLU A 475 -37.98 38.22 -11.86
C GLU A 475 -37.81 39.40 -12.83
N TRP A 476 -38.44 39.37 -14.01
CA TRP A 476 -38.36 40.42 -15.00
C TRP A 476 -39.68 40.56 -15.77
N VAL A 477 -39.87 41.75 -16.34
CA VAL A 477 -40.96 42.04 -17.27
C VAL A 477 -40.37 42.33 -18.65
N ASP A 478 -40.89 41.67 -19.68
CA ASP A 478 -40.46 41.98 -21.05
C ASP A 478 -40.87 43.40 -21.43
N SER A 479 -39.91 44.27 -21.60
CA SER A 479 -40.07 45.67 -21.98
C SER A 479 -39.93 45.90 -23.49
N THR A 480 -39.74 44.85 -24.30
CA THR A 480 -39.68 44.96 -25.77
C THR A 480 -40.92 45.65 -26.40
N PRO A 481 -42.14 45.42 -25.88
CA PRO A 481 -43.35 46.11 -26.38
C PRO A 481 -43.30 47.63 -26.21
N LEU A 482 -42.50 48.17 -25.28
CA LEU A 482 -42.35 49.61 -25.10
C LEU A 482 -41.54 50.24 -26.26
N LEU A 483 -40.52 49.53 -26.77
CA LEU A 483 -39.72 49.99 -27.91
C LEU A 483 -40.55 50.10 -29.22
N GLN A 484 -41.52 49.19 -29.39
CA GLN A 484 -42.40 49.23 -30.55
C GLN A 484 -43.37 50.43 -30.51
N LYS A 485 -43.74 50.92 -29.31
CA LYS A 485 -44.55 52.09 -29.16
C LYS A 485 -43.78 53.40 -29.37
N GLU A 486 -42.50 53.42 -28.97
CA GLU A 486 -41.61 54.57 -29.20
C GLU A 486 -41.20 54.74 -30.66
N ALA A 487 -41.10 53.62 -31.43
CA ALA A 487 -40.80 53.65 -32.84
C ALA A 487 -41.99 54.01 -33.75
N ALA A 488 -43.17 54.16 -33.17
CA ALA A 488 -44.42 54.51 -33.88
C ALA A 488 -44.82 56.01 -33.79
N TRP A 489 -43.93 56.85 -33.20
CA TRP A 489 -43.95 58.32 -33.20
C TRP A 489 -42.86 58.83 -34.12
#